data_f9cbe6d3166d5f3330531c406d1d9cd2
#
_entry.id   f9cbe6d3166d5f3330531c406d1d9cd2
#
_cell.length_a   1.000
_cell.length_b   1.000
_cell.length_c   1.000
_cell.angle_alpha   90.00
_cell.angle_beta   90.00
_cell.angle_gamma   90.00
#
_symmetry.space_group_name_H-M   'P 1'
#
loop_
_entity.id
_entity.type
_entity.pdbx_description
1 polymer ?
#
loop_
_entity_poly.entity_id
_entity_poly.type
_entity_poly.pdbx_seq_one_letter_code
_entity_poly.pdbx_strand_id
1 'polypeptide(L)'
;MKPHILLVEDNATVLGATALFLEGAGYRVTTAASLAEAIERARANPDLNLVITDYHLRGADTGKQVIAAVRELRGPTFRAIVISGDTSSAVHAFDGDNYLCWLGKPANSSLLLTVLRNFAPAC
;
A
#
# COMPACT_ATOMS: atom_id res chain seq x y z
N MET A 1 -2.86 19.85 1.87
CA MET A 1 -3.44 18.66 2.55
C MET A 1 -2.48 17.49 2.46
N LYS A 2 -2.37 16.73 3.52
CA LYS A 2 -1.52 15.53 3.54
C LYS A 2 -2.27 14.35 2.93
N PRO A 3 -1.65 13.60 2.00
CA PRO A 3 -2.27 12.37 1.51
C PRO A 3 -2.49 11.36 2.64
N HIS A 4 -3.56 10.62 2.55
CA HIS A 4 -3.92 9.59 3.53
C HIS A 4 -3.65 8.21 2.94
N ILE A 5 -2.78 7.46 3.57
CA ILE A 5 -2.28 6.17 3.09
C ILE A 5 -2.86 5.04 3.93
N LEU A 6 -3.38 4.00 3.28
CA LEU A 6 -3.66 2.74 3.93
C LEU A 6 -2.42 1.87 3.80
N LEU A 7 -1.79 1.53 4.92
CA LEU A 7 -0.59 0.70 4.96
C LEU A 7 -0.92 -0.69 5.47
N VAL A 8 -0.69 -1.70 4.64
CA VAL A 8 -1.02 -3.09 4.96
C VAL A 8 0.24 -3.93 5.05
N GLU A 9 0.50 -4.47 6.23
CA GLU A 9 1.69 -5.27 6.53
C GLU A 9 1.38 -6.20 7.70
N ASP A 10 1.61 -7.49 7.57
CA ASP A 10 1.28 -8.45 8.62
C ASP A 10 2.32 -8.54 9.74
N ASN A 11 3.54 -8.05 9.51
CA ASN A 11 4.56 -7.97 10.56
C ASN A 11 4.38 -6.69 11.36
N ALA A 12 4.00 -6.81 12.62
CA ALA A 12 3.68 -5.67 13.46
C ALA A 12 4.85 -4.69 13.64
N THR A 13 6.08 -5.20 13.73
CA THR A 13 7.26 -4.36 13.88
C THR A 13 7.52 -3.53 12.63
N VAL A 14 7.43 -4.17 11.46
CA VAL A 14 7.61 -3.49 10.17
C VAL A 14 6.49 -2.49 9.94
N LEU A 15 5.26 -2.87 10.25
CA LEU A 15 4.09 -2.01 10.12
C LEU A 15 4.26 -0.72 10.93
N GLY A 16 4.63 -0.85 12.20
CA GLY A 16 4.82 0.31 13.09
C GLY A 16 5.97 1.21 12.63
N ALA A 17 7.09 0.62 12.26
CA ALA A 17 8.26 1.39 11.81
C ALA A 17 7.97 2.13 10.50
N THR A 18 7.31 1.49 9.55
CA THR A 18 6.97 2.11 8.27
C THR A 18 5.96 3.23 8.46
N ALA A 19 4.95 3.01 9.32
CA ALA A 19 3.97 4.04 9.62
C ALA A 19 4.61 5.27 10.23
N LEU A 20 5.50 5.10 11.20
CA LEU A 20 6.21 6.22 11.82
C LEU A 20 7.05 6.99 10.80
N PHE A 21 7.73 6.27 9.92
CA PHE A 21 8.53 6.89 8.87
C PHE A 21 7.66 7.75 7.94
N LEU A 22 6.53 7.21 7.50
CA LEU A 22 5.63 7.92 6.60
C LEU A 22 4.99 9.14 7.27
N GLU A 23 4.59 9.00 8.52
CA GLU A 23 4.04 10.11 9.30
C GLU A 23 5.06 11.22 9.48
N GLY A 24 6.31 10.85 9.75
CA GLY A 24 7.41 11.82 9.84
C GLY A 24 7.67 12.54 8.53
N ALA A 25 7.34 11.93 7.41
CA ALA A 25 7.49 12.53 6.08
C ALA A 25 6.28 13.39 5.68
N GLY A 26 5.26 13.47 6.51
CA GLY A 26 4.11 14.35 6.27
C GLY A 26 2.86 13.66 5.76
N TYR A 27 2.81 12.33 5.81
CA TYR A 27 1.62 11.59 5.37
C TYR A 27 0.76 11.18 6.56
N ARG A 28 -0.55 11.09 6.31
CA ARG A 28 -1.48 10.48 7.29
C ARG A 28 -1.51 8.99 6.99
N VAL A 29 -1.43 8.15 8.01
CA VAL A 29 -1.34 6.70 7.82
C VAL A 29 -2.41 5.99 8.64
N THR A 30 -3.16 5.12 7.99
CA THR A 30 -4.05 4.17 8.64
C THR A 30 -3.47 2.78 8.39
N THR A 31 -3.30 1.98 9.44
CA THR A 31 -2.64 0.69 9.34
C THR A 31 -3.62 -0.47 9.35
N ALA A 32 -3.24 -1.56 8.68
CA ALA A 32 -3.97 -2.82 8.71
C ALA A 32 -2.98 -3.97 8.65
N ALA A 33 -3.24 -5.01 9.40
CA ALA A 33 -2.33 -6.17 9.50
C ALA A 33 -2.83 -7.38 8.68
N SER A 34 -3.98 -7.27 8.04
CA SER A 34 -4.57 -8.37 7.28
C SER A 34 -5.49 -7.83 6.19
N LEU A 35 -5.91 -8.72 5.30
CA LEU A 35 -6.90 -8.38 4.27
C LEU A 35 -8.22 -7.91 4.90
N ALA A 36 -8.69 -8.62 5.92
CA ALA A 36 -9.95 -8.26 6.60
C ALA A 36 -9.86 -6.86 7.22
N GLU A 37 -8.76 -6.55 7.90
CA GLU A 37 -8.55 -5.23 8.46
C GLU A 37 -8.44 -4.16 7.40
N ALA A 38 -7.78 -4.46 6.29
CA ALA A 38 -7.64 -3.52 5.18
C ALA A 38 -9.00 -3.11 4.62
N ILE A 39 -9.90 -4.06 4.44
CA ILE A 39 -11.25 -3.80 3.96
C ILE A 39 -12.02 -2.94 4.97
N GLU A 40 -11.92 -3.28 6.25
CA GLU A 40 -12.57 -2.53 7.32
C GLU A 40 -12.07 -1.09 7.38
N ARG A 41 -10.75 -0.90 7.30
CA ARG A 41 -10.14 0.44 7.32
C ARG A 41 -10.52 1.25 6.08
N ALA A 42 -10.59 0.61 4.92
CA ALA A 42 -10.98 1.29 3.69
C ALA A 42 -12.43 1.79 3.75
N ARG A 43 -13.33 1.01 4.35
CA ARG A 43 -14.71 1.42 4.53
C ARG A 43 -14.85 2.57 5.53
N ALA A 44 -14.04 2.55 6.58
CA ALA A 44 -14.12 3.55 7.64
C ALA A 44 -13.44 4.88 7.28
N ASN A 45 -12.59 4.88 6.25
CA ASN A 45 -11.78 6.05 5.89
C ASN A 45 -11.99 6.44 4.42
N PRO A 46 -13.09 7.13 4.10
CA PRO A 46 -13.39 7.50 2.71
C PRO A 46 -12.41 8.52 2.12
N ASP A 47 -11.55 9.10 2.93
CA ASP A 47 -10.55 10.07 2.51
C ASP A 47 -9.19 9.46 2.14
N LEU A 48 -9.08 8.13 2.10
CA LEU A 48 -7.85 7.46 1.67
C LEU A 48 -7.49 7.82 0.22
N ASN A 49 -6.20 8.05 -0.03
CA ASN A 49 -5.68 8.44 -1.34
C ASN A 49 -4.95 7.32 -2.06
N LEU A 50 -4.31 6.43 -1.30
CA LEU A 50 -3.62 5.29 -1.88
C LEU A 50 -3.44 4.19 -0.85
N VAL A 51 -3.10 2.99 -1.32
CA VAL A 51 -2.78 1.85 -0.48
C VAL A 51 -1.34 1.40 -0.75
N ILE A 52 -0.61 1.12 0.33
CA ILE A 52 0.71 0.48 0.27
C ILE A 52 0.53 -0.88 0.92
N THR A 53 0.84 -1.94 0.22
CA THR A 53 0.66 -3.29 0.75
C THR A 53 1.82 -4.20 0.38
N ASP A 54 2.18 -5.11 1.30
CA ASP A 54 3.00 -6.25 0.95
C ASP A 54 2.23 -7.13 -0.03
N TYR A 55 2.92 -7.80 -0.93
CA TYR A 55 2.27 -8.77 -1.82
C TYR A 55 1.84 -10.02 -1.04
N HIS A 56 2.75 -10.57 -0.23
CA HIS A 56 2.44 -11.75 0.58
C HIS A 56 2.05 -11.32 1.98
N LEU A 57 0.85 -11.71 2.40
CA LEU A 57 0.33 -11.49 3.73
C LEU A 57 0.20 -12.83 4.44
N ARG A 58 -0.15 -12.79 5.73
CA ARG A 58 -0.27 -14.00 6.54
C ARG A 58 -1.35 -14.94 5.98
N GLY A 59 -1.05 -16.22 5.95
CA GLY A 59 -1.95 -17.22 5.38
C GLY A 59 -1.92 -17.17 3.86
N ALA A 60 -3.08 -17.28 3.22
CA ALA A 60 -3.23 -17.26 1.77
C ALA A 60 -3.53 -15.86 1.20
N ASP A 61 -3.60 -14.85 2.06
CA ASP A 61 -3.94 -13.49 1.63
C ASP A 61 -2.78 -12.86 0.86
N THR A 62 -3.11 -12.04 -0.13
CA THR A 62 -2.12 -11.34 -0.93
C THR A 62 -2.46 -9.86 -1.08
N GLY A 63 -1.44 -9.07 -1.42
CA GLY A 63 -1.63 -7.66 -1.74
C GLY A 63 -2.55 -7.44 -2.93
N LYS A 64 -2.58 -8.39 -3.87
CA LYS A 64 -3.51 -8.34 -5.00
C LYS A 64 -4.96 -8.33 -4.53
N GLN A 65 -5.28 -9.17 -3.54
CA GLN A 65 -6.62 -9.20 -2.94
C GLN A 65 -6.95 -7.90 -2.22
N VAL A 66 -5.97 -7.33 -1.52
CA VAL A 66 -6.14 -6.04 -0.84
C VAL A 66 -6.48 -4.95 -1.86
N ILE A 67 -5.69 -4.86 -2.92
CA ILE A 67 -5.90 -3.84 -3.95
C ILE A 67 -7.25 -4.00 -4.63
N ALA A 68 -7.62 -5.24 -4.97
CA ALA A 68 -8.91 -5.51 -5.60
C ALA A 68 -10.07 -5.08 -4.70
N ALA A 69 -10.01 -5.41 -3.41
CA ALA A 69 -11.05 -5.05 -2.46
C ALA A 69 -11.17 -3.54 -2.27
N VAL A 70 -10.03 -2.84 -2.16
CA VAL A 70 -10.05 -1.38 -2.00
C VAL A 70 -10.58 -0.72 -3.27
N ARG A 71 -10.22 -1.22 -4.44
CA ARG A 71 -10.70 -0.69 -5.72
C ARG A 71 -12.18 -0.94 -5.94
N GLU A 72 -12.74 -2.00 -5.38
CA GLU A 72 -14.19 -2.20 -5.38
C GLU A 72 -14.91 -1.07 -4.64
N LEU A 73 -14.30 -0.60 -3.57
CA LEU A 73 -14.88 0.46 -2.75
C LEU A 73 -14.60 1.87 -3.28
N ARG A 74 -13.47 2.06 -3.96
CA ARG A 74 -12.95 3.39 -4.29
C ARG A 74 -12.79 3.65 -5.79
N GLY A 75 -12.92 2.62 -6.62
CA GLY A 75 -12.80 2.76 -8.06
C GLY A 75 -11.52 2.13 -8.62
N PRO A 76 -11.53 1.76 -9.92
CA PRO A 76 -10.43 1.01 -10.54
C PRO A 76 -9.13 1.81 -10.71
N THR A 77 -9.17 3.12 -10.57
CA THR A 77 -7.99 3.98 -10.70
C THR A 77 -7.37 4.35 -9.35
N PHE A 78 -7.84 3.73 -8.26
CA PHE A 78 -7.27 3.98 -6.94
C PHE A 78 -5.81 3.53 -6.93
N ARG A 79 -4.93 4.42 -6.50
CA ARG A 79 -3.48 4.19 -6.58
C ARG A 79 -3.01 3.21 -5.53
N ALA A 80 -2.08 2.35 -5.93
CA ALA A 80 -1.53 1.30 -5.08
C ALA A 80 -0.03 1.17 -5.25
N ILE A 81 0.66 0.86 -4.16
CA ILE A 81 2.08 0.51 -4.17
C ILE A 81 2.18 -0.89 -3.56
N VAL A 82 2.81 -1.81 -4.30
CA VAL A 82 3.03 -3.18 -3.83
C VAL A 82 4.51 -3.36 -3.52
N ILE A 83 4.79 -3.94 -2.37
CA ILE A 83 6.15 -4.23 -1.94
C ILE A 83 6.30 -5.75 -1.87
N SER A 84 7.29 -6.31 -2.55
CA SER A 84 7.50 -7.77 -2.56
C SER A 84 8.95 -8.16 -2.72
N GLY A 85 9.34 -9.23 -2.05
CA GLY A 85 10.64 -9.87 -2.26
C GLY A 85 10.65 -10.83 -3.43
N ASP A 86 9.46 -11.23 -3.92
CA ASP A 86 9.30 -12.12 -5.06
C ASP A 86 9.06 -11.30 -6.32
N THR A 87 10.00 -11.34 -7.25
CA THR A 87 9.94 -10.53 -8.46
C THR A 87 9.46 -11.30 -9.69
N SER A 88 9.20 -12.59 -9.57
CA SER A 88 8.86 -13.41 -10.74
C SER A 88 7.36 -13.45 -11.06
N SER A 89 6.57 -14.09 -10.21
CA SER A 89 5.14 -14.26 -10.48
C SER A 89 4.32 -13.04 -10.13
N ALA A 90 4.72 -12.30 -9.10
CA ALA A 90 3.96 -11.17 -8.61
C ALA A 90 3.99 -9.98 -9.58
N VAL A 91 5.08 -9.80 -10.31
CA VAL A 91 5.21 -8.72 -11.31
C VAL A 91 4.13 -8.85 -12.37
N HIS A 92 3.89 -10.07 -12.85
CA HIS A 92 2.92 -10.30 -13.91
C HIS A 92 1.46 -10.13 -13.45
N ALA A 93 1.21 -10.21 -12.15
CA ALA A 93 -0.15 -10.06 -11.62
C ALA A 93 -0.72 -8.66 -11.87
N PHE A 94 0.12 -7.67 -12.12
CA PHE A 94 -0.27 -6.27 -12.25
C PHE A 94 0.14 -5.68 -13.60
N ASP A 95 0.45 -6.50 -14.58
CA ASP A 95 0.82 -6.03 -15.91
C ASP A 95 -0.29 -5.16 -16.51
N GLY A 96 0.09 -4.02 -17.07
CA GLY A 96 -0.85 -3.10 -17.67
C GLY A 96 -1.56 -2.16 -16.70
N ASP A 97 -1.26 -2.24 -15.41
CA ASP A 97 -1.90 -1.40 -14.39
C ASP A 97 -1.12 -0.09 -14.25
N ASN A 98 -1.68 1.00 -14.80
CA ASN A 98 -1.04 2.31 -14.78
C ASN A 98 -1.19 3.03 -13.44
N TYR A 99 -1.99 2.49 -12.53
CA TYR A 99 -2.25 3.08 -11.22
C TYR A 99 -1.61 2.27 -10.09
N LEU A 100 -0.61 1.46 -10.44
CA LEU A 100 0.10 0.63 -9.49
C LEU A 100 1.60 0.80 -9.68
N CYS A 101 2.32 0.93 -8.57
CA CYS A 101 3.78 0.96 -8.55
C CYS A 101 4.30 -0.25 -7.78
N TRP A 102 5.31 -0.88 -8.33
CA TRP A 102 5.93 -2.07 -7.75
C TRP A 102 7.27 -1.73 -7.13
N LEU A 103 7.51 -2.16 -5.88
CA LEU A 103 8.81 -2.02 -5.22
C LEU A 103 9.31 -3.38 -4.75
N GLY A 104 10.58 -3.66 -5.03
CA GLY A 104 11.22 -4.87 -4.53
C GLY A 104 11.69 -4.71 -3.09
N LYS A 105 11.71 -5.81 -2.33
CA LYS A 105 12.29 -5.83 -0.97
C LYS A 105 13.79 -6.05 -1.04
N PRO A 106 14.57 -5.49 -0.13
CA PRO A 106 14.14 -4.56 0.91
C PRO A 106 13.81 -3.19 0.32
N ALA A 107 12.63 -2.67 0.66
CA ALA A 107 12.23 -1.35 0.17
C ALA A 107 13.05 -0.29 0.90
N ASN A 108 13.82 0.47 0.14
CA ASN A 108 14.61 1.56 0.66
C ASN A 108 13.70 2.73 0.98
N SER A 109 13.87 3.34 2.15
CA SER A 109 13.06 4.47 2.59
C SER A 109 13.10 5.64 1.61
N SER A 110 14.28 5.94 1.07
CA SER A 110 14.44 7.03 0.10
C SER A 110 13.69 6.72 -1.19
N LEU A 111 13.73 5.47 -1.65
CA LEU A 111 13.01 5.05 -2.84
C LEU A 111 11.50 5.14 -2.63
N LEU A 112 11.02 4.70 -1.47
CA LEU A 112 9.61 4.78 -1.14
C LEU A 112 9.12 6.22 -1.15
N LEU A 113 9.87 7.14 -0.55
CA LEU A 113 9.53 8.56 -0.58
C LEU A 113 9.53 9.14 -1.99
N THR A 114 10.50 8.75 -2.81
CA THR A 114 10.59 9.20 -4.19
C THR A 114 9.35 8.75 -4.98
N VAL A 115 8.95 7.50 -4.82
CA VAL A 115 7.75 6.95 -5.47
C VAL A 115 6.52 7.69 -4.99
N LEU A 116 6.39 7.91 -3.68
CA LEU A 116 5.24 8.61 -3.12
C LEU A 116 5.12 10.04 -3.64
N ARG A 117 6.22 10.77 -3.74
CA ARG A 117 6.22 12.15 -4.23
C ARG A 117 5.77 12.25 -5.68
N ASN A 118 6.12 11.27 -6.48
CA ASN A 118 5.78 11.25 -7.91
C ASN A 118 4.42 10.62 -8.17
N PHE A 119 4.05 9.61 -7.39
CA PHE A 119 2.84 8.82 -7.61
C PHE A 119 1.63 9.40 -6.90
N ALA A 120 1.83 9.93 -5.69
CA ALA A 120 0.78 10.58 -4.90
C ALA A 120 1.39 11.80 -4.20
N PRO A 121 1.66 12.88 -4.96
CA PRO A 121 2.30 14.05 -4.38
C PRO A 121 1.43 14.66 -3.28
N ALA A 122 2.11 15.10 -2.23
CA ALA A 122 1.48 15.84 -1.15
C ALA A 122 1.20 17.26 -1.66
N CYS A 123 -0.01 17.52 -2.00
CA CYS A 123 -0.38 18.88 -2.43
C CYS A 123 -1.24 19.55 -1.41
#